data_b5aaa0ef2487221229e44e6d6e213c9c
#
_entry.id   b5aaa0ef2487221229e44e6d6e213c9c
#
_cell.length_a   1.000
_cell.length_b   1.000
_cell.length_c   1.000
_cell.angle_alpha   90.00
_cell.angle_beta   90.00
_cell.angle_gamma   90.00
#
_symmetry.space_group_name_H-M   'P 1'
#
loop_
_entity.id
_entity.type
_entity.pdbx_description
1 polymer ?
#
loop_
_entity_poly.entity_id
_entity_poly.type
_entity_poly.pdbx_seq_one_letter_code
_entity_poly.pdbx_strand_id
1 'polypeptide(L)'
;MRKIHYKTKLRFTHQITDQTKLVDKGCETPHDHDSVIIVTVPLLNDEFVDFKTVKLATETVLAKMMGKNITDLYGLGMTEQLVEYLANHIGEALDKRIDVYIQETSKYGMEYVSD
;
A
#
# COMPACT_ATOMS: atom_id res chain seq x y z
N MET A 1 1.39 5.54 -23.22
CA MET A 1 0.45 5.66 -22.09
C MET A 1 1.07 6.54 -21.02
N ARG A 2 0.30 7.48 -20.49
CA ARG A 2 0.74 8.32 -19.38
C ARG A 2 0.32 7.70 -18.06
N LYS A 3 1.09 7.95 -17.03
CA LYS A 3 0.80 7.46 -15.67
C LYS A 3 1.09 8.59 -14.67
N ILE A 4 0.26 8.68 -13.65
CA ILE A 4 0.52 9.53 -12.49
C ILE A 4 1.17 8.68 -11.42
N HIS A 5 2.23 9.20 -10.81
CA HIS A 5 2.85 8.56 -9.64
C HIS A 5 2.68 9.50 -8.44
N TYR A 6 2.11 8.97 -7.37
CA TYR A 6 2.02 9.69 -6.10
C TYR A 6 2.81 8.92 -5.05
N LYS A 7 3.78 9.58 -4.45
CA LYS A 7 4.69 8.98 -3.47
C LYS A 7 4.43 9.57 -2.10
N THR A 8 4.25 8.70 -1.12
CA THR A 8 4.00 9.09 0.27
C THR A 8 4.59 8.06 1.22
N LYS A 9 4.37 8.24 2.51
CA LYS A 9 4.84 7.30 3.53
C LYS A 9 3.69 6.81 4.36
N LEU A 10 3.81 5.56 4.84
CA LEU A 10 2.89 4.97 5.80
C LEU A 10 3.68 4.40 6.96
N ARG A 11 3.38 4.89 8.17
CA ARG A 11 3.91 4.32 9.41
C ARG A 11 2.83 3.43 10.00
N PHE A 12 3.19 2.19 10.29
CA PHE A 12 2.25 1.21 10.82
C PHE A 12 2.98 0.14 11.63
N THR A 13 2.23 -0.61 12.43
CA THR A 13 2.70 -1.80 13.12
C THR A 13 2.02 -3.00 12.51
N HIS A 14 2.76 -4.07 12.30
CA HIS A 14 2.19 -5.35 11.87
C HIS A 14 2.98 -6.52 12.47
N GLN A 15 2.40 -7.71 12.33
CA GLN A 15 3.08 -8.97 12.64
C GLN A 15 2.72 -9.98 11.57
N ILE A 16 3.64 -10.89 11.26
CA ILE A 16 3.41 -11.93 10.28
C ILE A 16 2.70 -13.09 10.94
N THR A 17 1.53 -13.45 10.43
CA THR A 17 0.68 -14.47 11.00
C THR A 17 0.91 -15.86 10.43
N ASP A 18 1.40 -15.96 9.19
CA ASP A 18 1.72 -17.25 8.56
C ASP A 18 3.22 -17.52 8.70
N GLN A 19 3.57 -18.19 9.79
CA GLN A 19 4.95 -18.40 10.17
C GLN A 19 5.64 -19.52 9.40
N THR A 20 4.87 -20.33 8.66
CA THR A 20 5.44 -21.40 7.86
C THR A 20 6.27 -20.88 6.69
N LYS A 21 6.04 -19.61 6.31
CA LYS A 21 6.73 -18.95 5.20
C LYS A 21 7.95 -18.15 5.64
N LEU A 22 8.26 -18.12 6.94
CA LEU A 22 9.32 -17.28 7.47
C LEU A 22 10.62 -18.06 7.66
N VAL A 23 11.71 -17.45 7.21
CA VAL A 23 13.07 -17.88 7.55
C VAL A 23 13.47 -17.27 8.90
N ASP A 24 13.12 -16.00 9.11
CA ASP A 24 13.38 -15.27 10.36
C ASP A 24 12.09 -15.17 11.17
N LYS A 25 12.08 -15.82 12.32
CA LYS A 25 10.90 -15.83 13.20
C LYS A 25 10.75 -14.58 14.06
N GLY A 26 11.70 -13.66 14.01
CA GLY A 26 11.57 -12.37 14.71
C GLY A 26 10.39 -11.53 14.22
N CYS A 27 9.89 -11.78 13.01
CA CYS A 27 8.74 -11.10 12.46
C CYS A 27 7.39 -11.55 13.03
N GLU A 28 7.37 -12.55 13.90
CA GLU A 28 6.15 -13.01 14.59
C GLU A 28 5.63 -11.98 15.58
N THR A 29 6.52 -11.16 16.13
CA THR A 29 6.13 -10.14 17.10
C THR A 29 5.70 -8.86 16.36
N PRO A 30 4.77 -8.08 16.94
CA PRO A 30 4.41 -6.79 16.37
C PRO A 30 5.67 -5.90 16.25
N HIS A 31 5.85 -5.29 15.10
CA HIS A 31 6.97 -4.39 14.84
C HIS A 31 6.54 -3.26 13.93
N ASP A 32 7.25 -2.12 14.07
CA ASP A 32 6.92 -0.90 13.35
C ASP A 32 7.61 -0.86 11.99
N HIS A 33 6.89 -0.31 11.01
CA HIS A 33 7.43 0.01 9.70
C HIS A 33 7.15 1.47 9.36
N ASP A 34 8.10 2.09 8.68
CA ASP A 34 7.93 3.40 8.05
C ASP A 34 8.23 3.20 6.56
N SER A 35 7.20 2.84 5.82
CA SER A 35 7.34 2.40 4.44
C SER A 35 7.00 3.50 3.45
N VAL A 36 7.70 3.52 2.33
CA VAL A 36 7.36 4.38 1.18
C VAL A 36 6.27 3.68 0.37
N ILE A 37 5.21 4.41 0.06
CA ILE A 37 4.11 3.95 -0.78
C ILE A 37 4.12 4.77 -2.07
N ILE A 38 4.04 4.08 -3.20
CA ILE A 38 3.90 4.74 -4.52
C ILE A 38 2.63 4.22 -5.17
N VAL A 39 1.70 5.13 -5.43
CA VAL A 39 0.46 4.85 -6.14
C VAL A 39 0.66 5.25 -7.60
N THR A 40 0.39 4.34 -8.52
CA THR A 40 0.51 4.59 -9.95
C THR A 40 -0.87 4.50 -10.58
N VAL A 41 -1.31 5.61 -11.20
CA VAL A 41 -2.62 5.71 -11.85
C VAL A 41 -2.40 5.80 -13.36
N PRO A 42 -2.76 4.76 -14.14
CA PRO A 42 -2.66 4.82 -15.59
C PRO A 42 -3.75 5.74 -16.15
N LEU A 43 -3.39 6.53 -17.14
CA LEU A 43 -4.30 7.42 -17.85
C LEU A 43 -4.48 6.91 -19.28
N LEU A 44 -5.74 6.64 -19.64
CA LEU A 44 -6.09 6.13 -20.96
C LEU A 44 -6.40 7.30 -21.91
N ASN A 45 -5.81 7.25 -23.12
CA ASN A 45 -6.08 8.23 -24.18
C ASN A 45 -5.92 9.67 -23.69
N ASP A 46 -6.99 10.46 -23.74
CA ASP A 46 -7.00 11.87 -23.33
C ASP A 46 -7.51 12.05 -21.91
N GLU A 47 -7.54 10.99 -21.14
CA GLU A 47 -8.04 11.04 -19.76
C GLU A 47 -7.23 12.03 -18.91
N PHE A 48 -7.95 12.78 -18.09
CA PHE A 48 -7.35 13.70 -17.13
C PHE A 48 -7.79 13.34 -15.72
N VAL A 49 -6.81 13.25 -14.81
CA VAL A 49 -7.06 13.09 -13.37
C VAL A 49 -6.21 14.13 -12.65
N ASP A 50 -6.84 14.90 -11.78
CA ASP A 50 -6.13 15.92 -10.99
C ASP A 50 -5.22 15.23 -9.96
N PHE A 51 -3.99 15.72 -9.83
CA PHE A 51 -3.03 15.20 -8.83
C PHE A 51 -3.60 15.26 -7.41
N LYS A 52 -4.37 16.30 -7.08
CA LYS A 52 -4.98 16.43 -5.75
C LYS A 52 -6.02 15.36 -5.48
N THR A 53 -6.71 14.89 -6.51
CA THR A 53 -7.66 13.78 -6.39
C THR A 53 -6.95 12.51 -6.02
N VAL A 54 -5.81 12.23 -6.65
CA VAL A 54 -4.98 11.05 -6.33
C VAL A 54 -4.46 11.15 -4.89
N LYS A 55 -3.95 12.32 -4.52
CA LYS A 55 -3.46 12.55 -3.16
C LYS A 55 -4.56 12.34 -2.13
N LEU A 56 -5.73 12.93 -2.34
CA LEU A 56 -6.84 12.85 -1.40
C LEU A 56 -7.32 11.42 -1.22
N ALA A 57 -7.50 10.68 -2.31
CA ALA A 57 -7.91 9.28 -2.25
C ALA A 57 -6.89 8.43 -1.49
N THR A 58 -5.60 8.60 -1.78
CA THR A 58 -4.53 7.87 -1.13
C THR A 58 -4.46 8.21 0.35
N GLU A 59 -4.37 9.49 0.70
CA GLU A 59 -4.19 9.92 2.09
C GLU A 59 -5.41 9.59 2.95
N THR A 60 -6.62 9.58 2.39
CA THR A 60 -7.83 9.20 3.13
C THR A 60 -7.77 7.72 3.55
N VAL A 61 -7.30 6.84 2.68
CA VAL A 61 -7.13 5.42 3.01
C VAL A 61 -6.00 5.25 4.03
N LEU A 62 -4.86 5.89 3.80
CA LEU A 62 -3.69 5.73 4.68
C LEU A 62 -3.92 6.34 6.07
N ALA A 63 -4.71 7.40 6.18
CA ALA A 63 -4.99 8.05 7.47
C ALA A 63 -5.62 7.10 8.48
N LYS A 64 -6.41 6.13 8.01
CA LYS A 64 -7.06 5.14 8.86
C LYS A 64 -6.07 4.12 9.43
N MET A 65 -4.91 4.00 8.83
CA MET A 65 -3.89 3.00 9.16
C MET A 65 -2.68 3.62 9.85
N MET A 66 -2.49 4.93 9.70
CA MET A 66 -1.30 5.63 10.16
C MET A 66 -1.09 5.46 11.66
N GLY A 67 0.08 4.94 12.05
CA GLY A 67 0.45 4.72 13.44
C GLY A 67 -0.29 3.59 14.14
N LYS A 68 -1.05 2.78 13.40
CA LYS A 68 -1.89 1.73 13.98
C LYS A 68 -1.34 0.34 13.71
N ASN A 69 -1.77 -0.65 14.51
CA ASN A 69 -1.48 -2.06 14.26
C ASN A 69 -2.47 -2.58 13.22
N ILE A 70 -2.00 -2.71 11.99
CA ILE A 70 -2.87 -3.08 10.86
C ILE A 70 -3.22 -4.57 10.85
N THR A 71 -2.43 -5.41 11.54
CA THR A 71 -2.77 -6.82 11.69
C THR A 71 -4.00 -6.97 12.57
N ASP A 72 -4.04 -6.26 13.70
CA ASP A 72 -5.18 -6.33 14.62
C ASP A 72 -6.44 -5.71 14.04
N LEU A 73 -6.31 -4.57 13.34
CA LEU A 73 -7.48 -3.83 12.86
C LEU A 73 -8.04 -4.35 11.54
N TYR A 74 -7.17 -4.86 10.65
CA TYR A 74 -7.55 -5.20 9.28
C TYR A 74 -7.16 -6.62 8.88
N GLY A 75 -6.51 -7.38 9.77
CA GLY A 75 -6.02 -8.73 9.45
C GLY A 75 -4.85 -8.75 8.49
N LEU A 76 -4.13 -7.63 8.34
CA LEU A 76 -3.05 -7.50 7.38
C LEU A 76 -1.71 -7.83 8.03
N GLY A 77 -1.27 -9.09 7.89
CA GLY A 77 -0.01 -9.54 8.46
C GLY A 77 1.15 -9.57 7.47
N MET A 78 0.86 -9.76 6.18
CA MET A 78 1.87 -9.91 5.13
C MET A 78 1.86 -8.69 4.20
N THR A 79 3.03 -8.37 3.63
CA THR A 79 3.14 -7.27 2.66
C THR A 79 2.26 -7.50 1.44
N GLU A 80 2.11 -8.74 0.99
CA GLU A 80 1.21 -9.10 -0.11
C GLU A 80 -0.22 -8.67 0.18
N GLN A 81 -0.69 -8.89 1.41
CA GLN A 81 -2.04 -8.50 1.83
C GLN A 81 -2.18 -6.98 1.88
N LEU A 82 -1.17 -6.28 2.40
CA LEU A 82 -1.21 -4.83 2.53
C LEU A 82 -1.25 -4.14 1.17
N VAL A 83 -0.37 -4.53 0.24
CA VAL A 83 -0.29 -3.88 -1.06
C VAL A 83 -1.56 -4.09 -1.87
N GLU A 84 -2.17 -5.27 -1.79
CA GLU A 84 -3.44 -5.56 -2.44
C GLU A 84 -4.59 -4.79 -1.80
N TYR A 85 -4.63 -4.72 -0.47
CA TYR A 85 -5.62 -3.93 0.26
C TYR A 85 -5.59 -2.46 -0.17
N LEU A 86 -4.40 -1.87 -0.24
CA LEU A 86 -4.24 -0.48 -0.65
C LEU A 86 -4.68 -0.27 -2.10
N ALA A 87 -4.30 -1.17 -3.01
CA ALA A 87 -4.69 -1.07 -4.42
C ALA A 87 -6.21 -1.13 -4.57
N ASN A 88 -6.87 -2.02 -3.83
CA ASN A 88 -8.32 -2.16 -3.89
C ASN A 88 -9.04 -0.94 -3.33
N HIS A 89 -8.64 -0.47 -2.16
CA HIS A 89 -9.34 0.63 -1.49
C HIS A 89 -9.07 1.99 -2.13
N ILE A 90 -7.83 2.26 -2.51
CA ILE A 90 -7.50 3.50 -3.21
C ILE A 90 -8.09 3.50 -4.62
N GLY A 91 -8.02 2.35 -5.31
CA GLY A 91 -8.60 2.19 -6.63
C GLY A 91 -10.12 2.39 -6.62
N GLU A 92 -10.79 1.87 -5.60
CA GLU A 92 -12.22 2.08 -5.42
C GLU A 92 -12.56 3.57 -5.23
N ALA A 93 -11.77 4.27 -4.40
CA ALA A 93 -11.96 5.70 -4.17
C ALA A 93 -11.75 6.53 -5.44
N LEU A 94 -10.88 6.08 -6.34
CA LEU A 94 -10.61 6.75 -7.63
C LEU A 94 -11.49 6.23 -8.76
N ASP A 95 -12.24 5.16 -8.54
CA ASP A 95 -12.99 4.45 -9.58
C ASP A 95 -12.08 4.06 -10.75
N LYS A 96 -10.89 3.56 -10.43
CA LYS A 96 -9.89 3.15 -11.41
C LYS A 96 -9.08 1.96 -10.90
N ARG A 97 -8.53 1.19 -11.84
CA ARG A 97 -7.51 0.20 -11.54
C ARG A 97 -6.17 0.91 -11.41
N ILE A 98 -5.51 0.71 -10.30
CA ILE A 98 -4.23 1.34 -10.00
C ILE A 98 -3.22 0.29 -9.57
N ASP A 99 -1.95 0.66 -9.66
CA ASP A 99 -0.87 -0.16 -9.13
C ASP A 99 -0.37 0.48 -7.83
N VAL A 100 0.05 -0.35 -6.88
CA VAL A 100 0.63 0.13 -5.62
C VAL A 100 1.96 -0.57 -5.39
N TYR A 101 2.98 0.21 -5.10
CA TYR A 101 4.29 -0.27 -4.71
C TYR A 101 4.56 0.12 -3.28
N ILE A 102 5.06 -0.81 -2.48
CA ILE A 102 5.51 -0.56 -1.11
C ILE A 102 7.00 -0.89 -0.99
N GLN A 103 7.77 0.06 -0.47
CA GLN A 103 9.18 -0.12 -0.16
C GLN A 103 9.32 -0.40 1.32
N GLU A 104 9.55 -1.65 1.70
CA GLU A 104 9.66 -2.03 3.10
C GLU A 104 11.01 -1.70 3.70
N THR A 105 12.08 -1.96 2.95
CA THR A 105 13.45 -1.67 3.36
C THR A 105 14.18 -0.96 2.24
N SER A 106 15.42 -0.56 2.48
CA SER A 106 16.25 0.05 1.43
C SER A 106 16.56 -0.92 0.28
N LYS A 107 16.32 -2.22 0.48
CA LYS A 107 16.67 -3.26 -0.49
C LYS A 107 15.47 -3.96 -1.10
N TYR A 108 14.30 -3.99 -0.44
CA TYR A 108 13.16 -4.78 -0.87
C TYR A 108 11.89 -3.95 -0.93
N GLY A 109 11.14 -4.20 -1.96
CA GLY A 109 9.81 -3.66 -2.13
C GLY A 109 8.92 -4.65 -2.86
N MET A 110 7.62 -4.35 -2.89
CA MET A 110 6.62 -5.19 -3.56
C MET A 110 5.64 -4.31 -4.31
N GLU A 111 5.29 -4.74 -5.52
CA GLU A 111 4.28 -4.05 -6.33
C GLU A 111 3.09 -4.95 -6.57
N TYR A 112 1.90 -4.39 -6.40
CA TYR A 112 0.65 -5.00 -6.87
C TYR A 112 0.22 -4.29 -8.15
N VAL A 113 0.11 -5.04 -9.23
CA VAL A 113 -0.31 -4.53 -10.54
C VAL A 113 -1.75 -4.96 -10.77
N SER A 114 -2.65 -3.98 -10.91
CA SER A 114 -4.05 -4.26 -11.20
C SER A 114 -4.22 -4.70 -12.65
N ASP A 115 -4.95 -5.75 -12.85
CA ASP A 115 -5.28 -6.27 -14.20
C ASP A 115 -6.45 -5.52 -14.82
#